data_72b0cbd699ae97f63cdf446b2c0eecf2
#
_entry.id   72b0cbd699ae97f63cdf446b2c0eecf2
#
_cell.length_a   1.000
_cell.length_b   1.000
_cell.length_c   1.000
_cell.angle_alpha   90.00
_cell.angle_beta   90.00
_cell.angle_gamma   90.00
#
_symmetry.space_group_name_H-M   'P 1'
#
loop_
_entity.id
_entity.type
_entity.pdbx_description
1 polymer ?
#
loop_
_entity_poly.entity_id
_entity_poly.type
_entity_poly.pdbx_seq_one_letter_code
_entity_poly.pdbx_strand_id
1 'polypeptide(L)'
;MMIQSVTKAGKKLFVILILGTTLLQSGCNNSTKETQQKAEKTDGVEEQKKTKSGDWEEARTTPYGKYPETVTYTLAQMNGANNSNLPKGQTYENNEYTRYLKKMLNIQNENTYMESEDRYDEFVNVIVKDRMLPDVMVISDKKMLDEMVENDLIEDLTEVYEFCTTDRIKAMYSSYGTELLDSVKYDGKLMAMPETVIDHGPCLLWLRKDWMDKLGLEEPQTLEEAFDVIEAFQKNRMGAAPGEEPIGLVCDTSLVGTTSSSYSVDPIFQKFGANPQRWQKGENGEVVYGSLTEETKNALEYLNQLYERGILDENFALRAQNNLRDLVVSGKCGAFFGLWWTPNNPLMDEYEEDPDSDWEPYYFPAEIQKTAETYSTFRDNKYVVVRKGYEHPEIVMKILSVLFDYTRYEAKDADEMNTYFALNVDPTARPLVINVDYNEATYRVTEHIQKVIAGDMEEEKLSAIEKSYYQACRNYIEGQNVTVEDWAAYKSRISAVGLLVKSDYRTPEKIYLQTSNLEIPQTLGTLEKNTFIQIIMGKRPISYFDEFVSKWYEQGGDQLVKAIREDSR
;
A
#
# COMPACT_ATOMS: atom_id res chain seq x y z
N MET A 1 -23.61 23.91 -39.70
CA MET A 1 -23.66 23.84 -41.17
C MET A 1 -22.49 22.96 -41.61
N MET A 2 -22.82 21.81 -42.21
CA MET A 2 -21.99 20.82 -42.94
C MET A 2 -20.92 20.09 -42.10
N ILE A 3 -21.05 18.85 -41.65
CA ILE A 3 -21.42 17.53 -42.27
C ILE A 3 -20.40 17.05 -43.32
N GLN A 4 -20.02 15.81 -43.09
CA GLN A 4 -19.47 14.75 -43.97
C GLN A 4 -17.97 14.50 -43.80
N SER A 5 -17.48 13.27 -43.79
CA SER A 5 -18.04 11.90 -44.04
C SER A 5 -17.05 10.84 -43.57
N VAL A 6 -17.44 9.88 -42.89
CA VAL A 6 -17.62 8.43 -43.15
C VAL A 6 -16.78 7.85 -44.30
N THR A 7 -15.96 6.86 -44.01
CA THR A 7 -15.79 5.69 -44.90
C THR A 7 -15.63 4.38 -44.08
N LYS A 8 -16.51 3.45 -44.42
CA LYS A 8 -16.54 2.01 -44.06
C LYS A 8 -15.59 1.22 -44.96
N ALA A 9 -15.00 0.17 -44.44
CA ALA A 9 -14.81 -1.14 -45.12
C ALA A 9 -14.05 -2.04 -44.11
N GLY A 10 -14.29 -3.32 -43.86
CA GLY A 10 -15.15 -4.28 -44.49
C GLY A 10 -14.86 -5.63 -43.80
N LYS A 11 -15.92 -6.33 -43.42
CA LYS A 11 -15.90 -7.69 -42.87
C LYS A 11 -15.35 -8.68 -43.90
N LYS A 12 -14.54 -9.66 -43.47
CA LYS A 12 -14.51 -10.98 -44.10
C LYS A 12 -14.60 -12.08 -43.06
N LEU A 13 -15.74 -12.71 -43.07
CA LEU A 13 -16.10 -13.97 -42.47
C LEU A 13 -15.43 -15.10 -43.28
N PHE A 14 -14.77 -16.05 -42.65
CA PHE A 14 -14.48 -17.35 -43.24
C PHE A 14 -14.99 -18.42 -42.30
N VAL A 15 -16.08 -19.03 -42.72
CA VAL A 15 -16.63 -20.29 -42.21
C VAL A 15 -15.99 -21.38 -43.04
N ILE A 16 -15.36 -22.35 -42.43
CA ILE A 16 -15.08 -23.65 -43.04
C ILE A 16 -15.63 -24.72 -42.13
N LEU A 17 -16.68 -25.34 -42.61
CA LEU A 17 -17.33 -26.54 -42.14
C LEU A 17 -16.65 -27.74 -42.84
N ILE A 18 -16.14 -28.74 -42.13
CA ILE A 18 -15.93 -30.07 -42.70
C ILE A 18 -16.41 -31.12 -41.71
N LEU A 19 -17.39 -31.87 -42.22
CA LEU A 19 -17.99 -33.07 -41.62
C LEU A 19 -17.05 -34.29 -41.73
N GLY A 20 -17.09 -35.08 -40.71
CA GLY A 20 -17.41 -36.52 -40.73
C GLY A 20 -16.39 -37.49 -41.30
N THR A 21 -16.03 -38.50 -40.54
CA THR A 21 -16.62 -39.86 -40.66
C THR A 21 -15.96 -40.80 -39.66
N THR A 22 -16.81 -41.54 -39.02
CA THR A 22 -16.56 -42.75 -38.23
C THR A 22 -16.03 -43.88 -39.09
N LEU A 23 -15.17 -44.76 -38.50
CA LEU A 23 -15.22 -46.20 -38.78
C LEU A 23 -14.54 -47.01 -37.62
N LEU A 24 -15.34 -47.86 -37.04
CA LEU A 24 -14.98 -48.98 -36.17
C LEU A 24 -14.28 -50.06 -37.01
N GLN A 25 -13.35 -50.79 -36.41
CA GLN A 25 -13.32 -52.26 -36.52
C GLN A 25 -12.42 -52.94 -35.51
N SER A 26 -13.00 -53.94 -34.97
CA SER A 26 -12.58 -54.97 -34.04
C SER A 26 -11.52 -55.92 -34.61
N GLY A 27 -10.79 -56.57 -33.73
CA GLY A 27 -10.03 -57.78 -34.10
C GLY A 27 -9.37 -58.41 -32.87
N CYS A 28 -10.03 -59.37 -32.26
CA CYS A 28 -9.46 -60.37 -31.35
C CYS A 28 -8.51 -61.33 -32.09
N ASN A 29 -7.46 -61.79 -31.45
CA ASN A 29 -7.33 -63.22 -31.22
C ASN A 29 -6.18 -63.65 -30.29
N ASN A 30 -6.51 -64.62 -29.51
CA ASN A 30 -5.76 -65.50 -28.59
C ASN A 30 -4.47 -66.11 -29.19
N SER A 31 -3.49 -66.40 -28.31
CA SER A 31 -3.24 -67.81 -27.94
C SER A 31 -2.12 -67.92 -26.88
N THR A 32 -2.47 -68.71 -25.92
CA THR A 32 -1.76 -69.40 -24.84
C THR A 32 -0.44 -70.07 -25.24
N LYS A 33 0.58 -70.02 -24.34
CA LYS A 33 1.29 -71.22 -23.90
C LYS A 33 2.03 -71.00 -22.58
N GLU A 34 1.67 -71.85 -21.61
CA GLU A 34 2.39 -72.08 -20.36
C GLU A 34 3.80 -72.63 -20.61
N THR A 35 4.74 -72.30 -19.76
CA THR A 35 5.71 -73.24 -19.22
C THR A 35 6.25 -72.71 -17.87
N GLN A 36 6.10 -73.54 -16.87
CA GLN A 36 6.65 -73.46 -15.52
C GLN A 36 8.19 -73.62 -15.54
N GLN A 37 8.90 -72.85 -14.70
CA GLN A 37 9.78 -73.40 -13.63
C GLN A 37 10.70 -72.33 -13.07
N LYS A 38 10.66 -72.20 -11.87
CA LYS A 38 11.52 -72.34 -10.68
C LYS A 38 11.95 -71.08 -10.01
N ALA A 39 11.67 -71.01 -8.73
CA ALA A 39 12.04 -70.04 -7.74
C ALA A 39 13.56 -70.00 -7.51
N GLU A 40 14.08 -68.78 -7.39
CA GLU A 40 15.20 -68.46 -6.50
C GLU A 40 14.94 -67.11 -5.84
N LYS A 41 14.98 -67.15 -4.51
CA LYS A 41 14.88 -65.98 -3.65
C LYS A 41 16.14 -65.12 -3.81
N THR A 42 15.97 -63.82 -4.08
CA THR A 42 16.89 -62.80 -3.65
C THR A 42 16.07 -61.62 -3.11
N ASP A 43 16.24 -61.36 -1.83
CA ASP A 43 15.75 -60.19 -1.14
C ASP A 43 16.36 -58.94 -1.78
N GLY A 44 15.54 -58.23 -2.55
CA GLY A 44 15.79 -56.88 -3.03
C GLY A 44 14.72 -56.00 -2.41
N VAL A 45 15.09 -55.26 -1.37
CA VAL A 45 14.26 -54.21 -0.79
C VAL A 45 14.11 -53.13 -1.87
N GLU A 46 13.01 -53.15 -2.60
CA GLU A 46 12.54 -51.96 -3.32
C GLU A 46 12.10 -50.95 -2.26
N GLU A 47 12.98 -49.99 -1.97
CA GLU A 47 12.59 -48.71 -1.37
C GLU A 47 11.66 -48.02 -2.38
N GLN A 48 10.38 -48.31 -2.29
CA GLN A 48 9.36 -47.42 -2.83
C GLN A 48 9.56 -46.07 -2.11
N LYS A 49 10.09 -45.07 -2.83
CA LYS A 49 9.91 -43.67 -2.48
C LYS A 49 8.40 -43.45 -2.32
N LYS A 50 7.89 -43.62 -1.11
CA LYS A 50 6.64 -43.04 -0.68
C LYS A 50 6.84 -41.52 -0.82
N THR A 51 6.30 -40.93 -1.87
CA THR A 51 5.90 -39.55 -1.83
C THR A 51 5.08 -39.40 -0.56
N LYS A 52 5.60 -38.67 0.44
CA LYS A 52 4.85 -38.38 1.66
C LYS A 52 3.54 -37.70 1.22
N SER A 53 2.44 -38.45 1.26
CA SER A 53 1.12 -37.85 1.31
C SER A 53 1.11 -37.01 2.57
N GLY A 54 0.74 -35.71 2.51
CA GLY A 54 0.65 -34.87 3.68
C GLY A 54 -0.19 -35.53 4.76
N ASP A 55 0.15 -35.25 6.00
CA ASP A 55 -0.61 -35.67 7.16
C ASP A 55 -1.61 -34.58 7.53
N TRP A 56 -2.86 -34.91 7.77
CA TRP A 56 -3.90 -33.96 8.19
C TRP A 56 -3.55 -33.26 9.49
N GLU A 57 -2.92 -33.95 10.43
CA GLU A 57 -2.49 -33.38 11.70
C GLU A 57 -1.36 -32.35 11.45
N GLU A 58 -0.32 -32.71 10.70
CA GLU A 58 0.75 -31.80 10.32
C GLU A 58 0.21 -30.58 9.55
N ALA A 59 -0.73 -30.81 8.63
CA ALA A 59 -1.34 -29.74 7.85
C ALA A 59 -2.11 -28.74 8.72
N ARG A 60 -2.79 -29.19 9.76
CA ARG A 60 -3.60 -28.34 10.65
C ARG A 60 -2.82 -27.67 11.78
N THR A 61 -1.59 -28.13 12.06
CA THR A 61 -0.83 -27.68 13.23
C THR A 61 0.54 -27.10 12.92
N THR A 62 0.88 -26.94 11.62
CA THR A 62 2.15 -26.33 11.22
C THR A 62 1.98 -25.31 10.09
N PRO A 63 2.84 -24.27 10.01
CA PRO A 63 2.74 -23.23 8.99
C PRO A 63 2.82 -23.74 7.56
N TYR A 64 3.65 -24.78 7.31
CA TYR A 64 3.95 -25.29 5.97
C TYR A 64 3.45 -26.72 5.72
N GLY A 65 2.76 -27.33 6.67
CA GLY A 65 2.19 -28.67 6.51
C GLY A 65 1.27 -28.73 5.29
N LYS A 66 1.52 -29.65 4.37
CA LYS A 66 0.77 -29.80 3.14
C LYS A 66 -0.43 -30.69 3.34
N TYR A 67 -1.62 -30.24 2.94
CA TYR A 67 -2.82 -31.07 2.99
C TYR A 67 -2.69 -32.31 2.10
N PRO A 68 -3.11 -33.51 2.57
CA PRO A 68 -3.05 -34.74 1.77
C PRO A 68 -3.98 -34.71 0.56
N GLU A 69 -5.10 -33.97 0.66
CA GLU A 69 -6.05 -33.72 -0.41
C GLU A 69 -6.18 -32.22 -0.65
N THR A 70 -6.66 -31.80 -1.83
CA THR A 70 -6.84 -30.37 -2.12
C THR A 70 -7.96 -29.81 -1.24
N VAL A 71 -7.61 -28.84 -0.40
CA VAL A 71 -8.57 -28.04 0.36
C VAL A 71 -8.96 -26.83 -0.49
N THR A 72 -10.25 -26.77 -0.85
CA THR A 72 -10.83 -25.61 -1.53
C THR A 72 -11.51 -24.73 -0.50
N TYR A 73 -11.30 -23.41 -0.60
CA TYR A 73 -11.97 -22.42 0.23
C TYR A 73 -12.60 -21.33 -0.64
N THR A 74 -13.79 -20.91 -0.25
CA THR A 74 -14.49 -19.83 -0.91
C THR A 74 -13.98 -18.47 -0.42
N LEU A 75 -13.90 -17.49 -1.34
CA LEU A 75 -13.30 -16.18 -1.08
C LEU A 75 -14.16 -15.06 -1.65
N ALA A 76 -14.28 -13.95 -0.93
CA ALA A 76 -14.66 -12.68 -1.49
C ALA A 76 -13.38 -11.94 -1.93
N GLN A 77 -13.23 -11.69 -3.22
CA GLN A 77 -12.05 -11.10 -3.83
C GLN A 77 -12.30 -9.66 -4.25
N MET A 78 -11.43 -8.77 -3.81
CA MET A 78 -11.34 -7.41 -4.32
C MET A 78 -10.55 -7.39 -5.64
N ASN A 79 -11.06 -6.71 -6.66
CA ASN A 79 -10.30 -6.35 -7.85
C ASN A 79 -9.70 -4.97 -7.67
N GLY A 80 -8.41 -4.81 -7.73
CA GLY A 80 -7.79 -3.49 -7.69
C GLY A 80 -8.19 -2.63 -8.89
N ALA A 81 -8.43 -1.35 -8.66
CA ALA A 81 -8.69 -0.39 -9.73
C ALA A 81 -7.49 -0.26 -10.70
N ASN A 82 -6.30 -0.57 -10.22
CA ASN A 82 -5.04 -0.48 -10.94
C ASN A 82 -4.40 -1.85 -11.22
N ASN A 83 -5.18 -2.92 -11.26
CA ASN A 83 -4.62 -4.27 -11.46
C ASN A 83 -4.16 -4.55 -12.89
N SER A 84 -3.79 -3.54 -13.59
CA SER A 84 -3.43 -3.58 -15.00
C SER A 84 -2.19 -4.41 -15.31
N ASN A 85 -1.34 -4.69 -14.32
CA ASN A 85 -0.07 -5.39 -14.50
C ASN A 85 -0.10 -6.89 -14.19
N LEU A 86 -1.27 -7.49 -13.97
CA LEU A 86 -1.39 -8.96 -13.90
C LEU A 86 -1.03 -9.56 -15.26
N PRO A 87 -0.03 -10.46 -15.34
CA PRO A 87 0.43 -11.00 -16.62
C PRO A 87 -0.68 -11.60 -17.46
N LYS A 88 -0.59 -11.39 -18.78
CA LYS A 88 -1.64 -11.81 -19.73
C LYS A 88 -1.98 -13.30 -19.62
N GLY A 89 -3.26 -13.58 -19.48
CA GLY A 89 -3.80 -14.94 -19.36
C GLY A 89 -3.84 -15.48 -17.94
N GLN A 90 -3.42 -14.70 -16.97
CA GLN A 90 -3.59 -15.02 -15.55
C GLN A 90 -4.90 -14.44 -15.02
N THR A 91 -5.39 -15.01 -13.93
CA THR A 91 -6.63 -14.62 -13.24
C THR A 91 -6.40 -14.57 -11.73
N TYR A 92 -7.34 -14.03 -10.96
CA TYR A 92 -7.26 -14.01 -9.50
C TYR A 92 -7.28 -15.42 -8.87
N GLU A 93 -7.76 -16.43 -9.60
CA GLU A 93 -7.76 -17.84 -9.14
C GLU A 93 -6.59 -18.65 -9.70
N ASN A 94 -5.92 -18.14 -10.76
CA ASN A 94 -4.81 -18.82 -11.41
C ASN A 94 -3.71 -17.82 -11.78
N ASN A 95 -2.85 -17.54 -10.83
CA ASN A 95 -1.69 -16.68 -10.96
C ASN A 95 -0.52 -17.28 -10.16
N GLU A 96 0.64 -16.63 -10.11
CA GLU A 96 1.81 -17.21 -9.43
C GLU A 96 1.56 -17.41 -7.92
N TYR A 97 0.86 -16.48 -7.26
CA TYR A 97 0.53 -16.63 -5.83
C TYR A 97 -0.31 -17.88 -5.57
N THR A 98 -1.40 -18.06 -6.32
CA THR A 98 -2.31 -19.18 -6.13
C THR A 98 -1.69 -20.53 -6.53
N ARG A 99 -0.88 -20.56 -7.60
CA ARG A 99 -0.12 -21.75 -8.01
C ARG A 99 0.92 -22.14 -6.97
N TYR A 100 1.63 -21.15 -6.41
CA TYR A 100 2.62 -21.40 -5.38
C TYR A 100 1.98 -21.94 -4.09
N LEU A 101 0.86 -21.34 -3.66
CA LEU A 101 0.08 -21.82 -2.53
C LEU A 101 -0.40 -23.27 -2.75
N LYS A 102 -0.87 -23.59 -3.96
CA LYS A 102 -1.26 -24.97 -4.31
C LYS A 102 -0.09 -25.94 -4.27
N LYS A 103 1.08 -25.53 -4.79
CA LYS A 103 2.31 -26.31 -4.74
C LYS A 103 2.74 -26.59 -3.30
N MET A 104 2.74 -25.58 -2.46
CA MET A 104 3.24 -25.67 -1.08
C MET A 104 2.25 -26.35 -0.14
N LEU A 105 1.00 -25.91 -0.16
CA LEU A 105 -0.01 -26.28 0.83
C LEU A 105 -1.09 -27.24 0.32
N ASN A 106 -1.24 -27.40 -0.99
CA ASN A 106 -2.34 -28.10 -1.66
C ASN A 106 -3.71 -27.45 -1.39
N ILE A 107 -3.76 -26.12 -1.43
CA ILE A 107 -5.00 -25.33 -1.28
C ILE A 107 -5.39 -24.67 -2.60
N GLN A 108 -6.68 -24.36 -2.76
CA GLN A 108 -7.24 -23.67 -3.93
C GLN A 108 -8.33 -22.70 -3.49
N ASN A 109 -8.21 -21.42 -3.88
CA ASN A 109 -9.31 -20.48 -3.71
C ASN A 109 -10.35 -20.65 -4.81
N GLU A 110 -11.61 -20.45 -4.46
CA GLU A 110 -12.76 -20.30 -5.34
C GLU A 110 -13.38 -18.93 -5.03
N ASN A 111 -13.27 -17.99 -5.99
CA ASN A 111 -13.75 -16.63 -5.79
C ASN A 111 -15.27 -16.60 -6.02
N THR A 112 -16.03 -16.94 -4.97
CA THR A 112 -17.50 -16.93 -4.99
C THR A 112 -18.04 -15.53 -5.29
N TYR A 113 -17.32 -14.50 -4.83
CA TYR A 113 -17.65 -13.11 -5.05
C TYR A 113 -16.43 -12.35 -5.54
N MET A 114 -16.65 -11.40 -6.47
CA MET A 114 -15.61 -10.54 -7.00
C MET A 114 -16.18 -9.17 -7.32
N GLU A 115 -15.63 -8.13 -6.68
CA GLU A 115 -16.03 -6.74 -6.88
C GLU A 115 -14.83 -5.82 -7.01
N SER A 116 -15.03 -4.69 -7.68
CA SER A 116 -14.02 -3.64 -7.81
C SER A 116 -13.77 -2.93 -6.47
N GLU A 117 -12.56 -2.44 -6.27
CA GLU A 117 -12.12 -1.79 -5.03
C GLU A 117 -13.08 -0.69 -4.56
N ASP A 118 -13.57 0.13 -5.49
CA ASP A 118 -14.49 1.24 -5.22
C ASP A 118 -15.89 0.80 -4.73
N ARG A 119 -16.28 -0.47 -4.93
CA ARG A 119 -17.58 -1.01 -4.53
C ARG A 119 -17.50 -2.17 -3.56
N TYR A 120 -16.28 -2.62 -3.27
CA TYR A 120 -16.07 -3.81 -2.47
C TYR A 120 -16.67 -3.70 -1.06
N ASP A 121 -16.49 -2.58 -0.39
CA ASP A 121 -17.00 -2.37 0.96
C ASP A 121 -18.54 -2.32 1.01
N GLU A 122 -19.17 -1.69 0.02
CA GLU A 122 -20.64 -1.71 -0.10
C GLU A 122 -21.15 -3.13 -0.32
N PHE A 123 -20.48 -3.90 -1.15
CA PHE A 123 -20.80 -5.30 -1.41
C PHE A 123 -20.62 -6.17 -0.15
N VAL A 124 -19.50 -6.02 0.56
CA VAL A 124 -19.23 -6.74 1.82
C VAL A 124 -20.32 -6.46 2.85
N ASN A 125 -20.77 -5.21 2.97
CA ASN A 125 -21.90 -4.86 3.84
C ASN A 125 -23.18 -5.65 3.53
N VAL A 126 -23.45 -5.92 2.25
CA VAL A 126 -24.63 -6.69 1.84
C VAL A 126 -24.49 -8.15 2.24
N ILE A 127 -23.37 -8.81 1.90
CA ILE A 127 -23.19 -10.24 2.18
C ILE A 127 -23.11 -10.55 3.68
N VAL A 128 -22.59 -9.61 4.48
CA VAL A 128 -22.55 -9.75 5.94
C VAL A 128 -23.97 -9.66 6.53
N LYS A 129 -24.76 -8.67 6.12
CA LYS A 129 -26.16 -8.50 6.56
C LYS A 129 -27.03 -9.68 6.16
N ASP A 130 -26.83 -10.22 4.96
CA ASP A 130 -27.59 -11.37 4.45
C ASP A 130 -27.04 -12.71 4.96
N ARG A 131 -25.96 -12.72 5.74
CA ARG A 131 -25.26 -13.90 6.27
C ARG A 131 -24.81 -14.87 5.17
N MET A 132 -24.45 -14.36 3.99
CA MET A 132 -23.95 -15.12 2.86
C MET A 132 -22.43 -15.06 2.77
N LEU A 133 -21.75 -15.38 3.87
CA LEU A 133 -20.30 -15.24 4.00
C LEU A 133 -19.57 -16.35 3.23
N PRO A 134 -18.54 -16.03 2.44
CA PRO A 134 -17.58 -17.03 1.99
C PRO A 134 -16.76 -17.56 3.19
N ASP A 135 -15.96 -18.60 2.97
CA ASP A 135 -15.14 -19.19 4.04
C ASP A 135 -14.10 -18.22 4.59
N VAL A 136 -13.48 -17.43 3.69
CA VAL A 136 -12.50 -16.40 4.03
C VAL A 136 -12.87 -15.09 3.31
N MET A 137 -12.68 -13.96 3.96
CA MET A 137 -12.86 -12.66 3.34
C MET A 137 -11.98 -11.59 4.01
N VAL A 138 -11.72 -10.52 3.28
CA VAL A 138 -11.08 -9.30 3.79
C VAL A 138 -12.15 -8.25 3.98
N ILE A 139 -12.15 -7.59 5.12
CA ILE A 139 -13.01 -6.44 5.42
C ILE A 139 -12.14 -5.22 5.73
N SER A 140 -12.61 -4.00 5.45
CA SER A 140 -11.84 -2.75 5.59
C SER A 140 -12.36 -1.84 6.72
N ASP A 141 -13.31 -2.31 7.53
CA ASP A 141 -13.93 -1.50 8.56
C ASP A 141 -13.93 -2.22 9.93
N LYS A 142 -13.34 -1.57 10.94
CA LYS A 142 -13.33 -2.07 12.33
C LYS A 142 -14.73 -2.23 12.89
N LYS A 143 -15.64 -1.32 12.55
CA LYS A 143 -17.04 -1.40 13.00
C LYS A 143 -17.73 -2.66 12.45
N MET A 144 -17.44 -3.02 11.20
CA MET A 144 -17.94 -4.26 10.63
C MET A 144 -17.37 -5.48 11.36
N LEU A 145 -16.07 -5.45 11.72
CA LEU A 145 -15.47 -6.52 12.53
C LEU A 145 -16.20 -6.66 13.87
N ASP A 146 -16.49 -5.55 14.55
CA ASP A 146 -17.25 -5.52 15.81
C ASP A 146 -18.64 -6.18 15.62
N GLU A 147 -19.38 -5.76 14.60
CA GLU A 147 -20.69 -6.32 14.27
C GLU A 147 -20.63 -7.84 13.95
N MET A 148 -19.59 -8.30 13.26
CA MET A 148 -19.42 -9.72 12.94
C MET A 148 -19.12 -10.55 14.20
N VAL A 149 -18.31 -10.03 15.12
CA VAL A 149 -18.02 -10.69 16.42
C VAL A 149 -19.28 -10.74 17.29
N GLU A 150 -19.97 -9.62 17.44
CA GLU A 150 -21.21 -9.54 18.24
C GLU A 150 -22.30 -10.51 17.75
N ASN A 151 -22.35 -10.76 16.45
CA ASN A 151 -23.31 -11.67 15.82
C ASN A 151 -22.82 -13.12 15.68
N ASP A 152 -21.64 -13.49 16.24
CA ASP A 152 -21.01 -14.83 16.16
C ASP A 152 -20.90 -15.34 14.70
N LEU A 153 -20.43 -14.46 13.79
CA LEU A 153 -20.32 -14.76 12.36
C LEU A 153 -18.95 -15.29 11.95
N ILE A 154 -17.92 -15.12 12.79
CA ILE A 154 -16.53 -15.44 12.48
C ILE A 154 -15.89 -16.33 13.54
N GLU A 155 -14.82 -17.02 13.13
CA GLU A 155 -14.09 -17.99 13.95
C GLU A 155 -13.05 -17.33 14.87
N ASP A 156 -12.79 -17.98 15.99
CA ASP A 156 -11.66 -17.73 16.87
C ASP A 156 -10.38 -18.29 16.25
N LEU A 157 -9.44 -17.43 15.97
CA LEU A 157 -8.17 -17.76 15.32
C LEU A 157 -7.00 -17.95 16.31
N THR A 158 -7.25 -17.86 17.62
CA THR A 158 -6.21 -17.87 18.66
C THR A 158 -5.30 -19.09 18.55
N GLU A 159 -5.89 -20.27 18.50
CA GLU A 159 -5.14 -21.53 18.46
C GLU A 159 -4.38 -21.69 17.14
N VAL A 160 -5.04 -21.40 15.99
CA VAL A 160 -4.39 -21.52 14.68
C VAL A 160 -3.30 -20.47 14.47
N TYR A 161 -3.42 -19.28 15.08
CA TYR A 161 -2.35 -18.30 15.10
C TYR A 161 -1.12 -18.85 15.81
N GLU A 162 -1.30 -19.51 16.94
CA GLU A 162 -0.18 -20.02 17.71
C GLU A 162 0.59 -21.15 16.98
N PHE A 163 -0.12 -22.08 16.34
CA PHE A 163 0.49 -23.26 15.75
C PHE A 163 0.82 -23.11 14.25
N CYS A 164 0.04 -22.35 13.50
CA CYS A 164 0.16 -22.27 12.04
C CYS A 164 0.81 -20.96 11.53
N THR A 165 1.28 -20.11 12.43
CA THR A 165 2.01 -18.88 12.08
C THR A 165 3.50 -19.07 12.35
N THR A 166 4.35 -18.65 11.41
CA THR A 166 5.81 -18.70 11.60
C THR A 166 6.29 -17.67 12.62
N ASP A 167 7.44 -17.94 13.25
CA ASP A 167 8.07 -17.00 14.17
C ASP A 167 8.37 -15.65 13.51
N ARG A 168 8.69 -15.65 12.20
CA ARG A 168 8.94 -14.41 11.46
C ARG A 168 7.66 -13.58 11.27
N ILE A 169 6.53 -14.19 10.94
CA ILE A 169 5.23 -13.50 10.88
C ILE A 169 4.86 -12.95 12.27
N LYS A 170 5.04 -13.75 13.34
CA LYS A 170 4.84 -13.27 14.72
C LYS A 170 5.75 -12.07 15.04
N ALA A 171 7.01 -12.10 14.58
CA ALA A 171 7.95 -10.99 14.76
C ALA A 171 7.55 -9.74 13.96
N MET A 172 7.00 -9.91 12.74
CA MET A 172 6.43 -8.79 11.97
C MET A 172 5.30 -8.10 12.74
N TYR A 173 4.34 -8.85 13.25
CA TYR A 173 3.28 -8.28 14.07
C TYR A 173 3.79 -7.63 15.36
N SER A 174 4.76 -8.26 16.03
CA SER A 174 5.37 -7.71 17.25
C SER A 174 6.15 -6.42 17.04
N SER A 175 6.58 -6.12 15.81
CA SER A 175 7.25 -4.85 15.48
C SER A 175 6.33 -3.63 15.58
N TYR A 176 5.03 -3.85 15.69
CA TYR A 176 3.99 -2.82 15.89
C TYR A 176 3.57 -2.68 17.36
N GLY A 177 4.30 -3.29 18.30
CA GLY A 177 3.86 -3.40 19.69
C GLY A 177 2.78 -4.48 19.88
N THR A 178 1.96 -4.34 20.90
CA THR A 178 0.83 -5.27 21.18
C THR A 178 -0.47 -4.76 20.60
N GLU A 179 -0.58 -3.48 20.33
CA GLU A 179 -1.81 -2.74 20.03
C GLU A 179 -2.48 -3.27 18.76
N LEU A 180 -1.69 -3.61 17.74
CA LEU A 180 -2.23 -4.08 16.47
C LEU A 180 -3.01 -5.40 16.62
N LEU A 181 -2.43 -6.41 17.30
CA LEU A 181 -3.12 -7.67 17.55
C LEU A 181 -4.19 -7.53 18.66
N ASP A 182 -3.98 -6.65 19.64
CA ASP A 182 -4.96 -6.41 20.70
C ASP A 182 -6.24 -5.76 20.15
N SER A 183 -6.13 -4.97 19.07
CA SER A 183 -7.30 -4.34 18.42
C SER A 183 -8.30 -5.33 17.83
N VAL A 184 -7.88 -6.57 17.58
CA VAL A 184 -8.71 -7.65 17.01
C VAL A 184 -8.99 -8.78 17.99
N LYS A 185 -8.65 -8.56 19.30
CA LYS A 185 -8.98 -9.48 20.37
C LYS A 185 -10.28 -9.07 21.06
N TYR A 186 -11.18 -10.03 21.23
CA TYR A 186 -12.44 -9.91 21.93
C TYR A 186 -12.50 -11.02 22.98
N ASP A 187 -12.67 -10.63 24.25
CA ASP A 187 -12.63 -11.57 25.39
C ASP A 187 -11.38 -12.48 25.38
N GLY A 188 -10.22 -11.92 24.94
CA GLY A 188 -8.95 -12.63 24.84
C GLY A 188 -8.79 -13.54 23.62
N LYS A 189 -9.78 -13.58 22.73
CA LYS A 189 -9.79 -14.39 21.51
C LYS A 189 -9.40 -13.55 20.30
N LEU A 190 -8.48 -14.04 19.47
CA LEU A 190 -8.08 -13.42 18.22
C LEU A 190 -9.14 -13.69 17.15
N MET A 191 -9.93 -12.68 16.77
CA MET A 191 -11.08 -12.86 15.87
C MET A 191 -10.78 -12.53 14.42
N ALA A 192 -9.64 -11.92 14.12
CA ALA A 192 -9.21 -11.58 12.76
C ALA A 192 -7.68 -11.46 12.68
N MET A 193 -7.13 -11.45 11.45
CA MET A 193 -5.75 -11.05 11.20
C MET A 193 -5.72 -9.66 10.58
N PRO A 194 -5.17 -8.65 11.25
CA PRO A 194 -5.10 -7.30 10.73
C PRO A 194 -4.01 -7.17 9.67
N GLU A 195 -4.21 -6.26 8.72
CA GLU A 195 -3.15 -5.78 7.85
C GLU A 195 -2.08 -5.05 8.66
N THR A 196 -0.81 -5.19 8.26
CA THR A 196 0.25 -4.33 8.78
C THR A 196 0.45 -3.14 7.86
N VAL A 197 0.52 -1.95 8.43
CA VAL A 197 0.78 -0.72 7.68
C VAL A 197 2.20 -0.28 7.98
N ILE A 198 3.11 -0.50 7.02
CA ILE A 198 4.52 -0.10 7.16
C ILE A 198 4.64 1.41 7.35
N ASP A 199 5.68 1.82 8.05
CA ASP A 199 5.99 3.25 8.17
C ASP A 199 6.39 3.82 6.81
N HIS A 200 5.60 4.78 6.32
CA HIS A 200 5.87 5.50 5.07
C HIS A 200 6.79 6.70 5.24
N GLY A 201 7.17 7.03 6.46
CA GLY A 201 7.98 8.24 6.72
C GLY A 201 7.25 9.55 6.45
N PRO A 202 7.97 10.68 6.51
CA PRO A 202 7.43 11.99 6.23
C PRO A 202 7.31 12.24 4.73
N CYS A 203 6.51 13.23 4.36
CA CYS A 203 6.57 13.80 3.02
C CYS A 203 7.91 14.48 2.79
N LEU A 204 8.51 14.22 1.64
CA LEU A 204 9.72 14.84 1.13
C LEU A 204 9.34 15.92 0.12
N LEU A 205 10.14 16.98 0.00
CA LEU A 205 10.00 17.93 -1.09
C LEU A 205 10.72 17.36 -2.32
N TRP A 206 9.98 17.15 -3.40
CA TRP A 206 10.52 16.77 -4.70
C TRP A 206 10.71 18.00 -5.56
N LEU A 207 11.94 18.21 -6.07
CA LEU A 207 12.30 19.31 -6.96
C LEU A 207 12.88 18.79 -8.27
N ARG A 208 12.61 19.48 -9.38
CA ARG A 208 13.22 19.26 -10.70
C ARG A 208 14.70 19.65 -10.66
N LYS A 209 15.56 18.67 -10.46
CA LYS A 209 17.02 18.84 -10.39
C LYS A 209 17.58 19.37 -11.71
N ASP A 210 17.11 18.87 -12.84
CA ASP A 210 17.48 19.34 -14.17
C ASP A 210 17.14 20.83 -14.38
N TRP A 211 16.05 21.33 -13.80
CA TRP A 211 15.73 22.76 -13.82
C TRP A 211 16.68 23.57 -12.94
N MET A 212 17.03 23.03 -11.77
CA MET A 212 18.03 23.65 -10.90
C MET A 212 19.38 23.77 -11.61
N ASP A 213 19.85 22.69 -12.24
CA ASP A 213 21.12 22.65 -12.98
C ASP A 213 21.12 23.64 -14.15
N LYS A 214 20.03 23.69 -14.91
CA LYS A 214 19.84 24.63 -16.01
C LYS A 214 19.91 26.09 -15.58
N LEU A 215 19.45 26.40 -14.38
CA LEU A 215 19.46 27.75 -13.81
C LEU A 215 20.71 28.04 -12.95
N GLY A 216 21.58 27.02 -12.75
CA GLY A 216 22.78 27.16 -11.91
C GLY A 216 22.46 27.35 -10.43
N LEU A 217 21.38 26.74 -9.93
CA LEU A 217 20.95 26.82 -8.54
C LEU A 217 21.65 25.75 -7.70
N GLU A 218 22.05 26.10 -6.50
CA GLU A 218 22.62 25.16 -5.51
C GLU A 218 21.51 24.35 -4.85
N GLU A 219 21.89 23.20 -4.28
CA GLU A 219 20.97 22.35 -3.52
C GLU A 219 20.53 23.03 -2.22
N PRO A 220 19.22 23.14 -1.96
CA PRO A 220 18.72 23.81 -0.78
C PRO A 220 19.06 23.02 0.50
N GLN A 221 19.49 23.74 1.53
CA GLN A 221 19.79 23.18 2.84
C GLN A 221 18.68 23.48 3.87
N THR A 222 17.78 24.38 3.53
CA THR A 222 16.65 24.81 4.35
C THR A 222 15.38 24.82 3.51
N LEU A 223 14.23 24.78 4.18
CA LEU A 223 12.92 24.85 3.53
C LEU A 223 12.72 26.21 2.82
N GLU A 224 13.26 27.31 3.40
CA GLU A 224 13.19 28.62 2.79
C GLU A 224 14.05 28.70 1.52
N GLU A 225 15.27 28.16 1.53
CA GLU A 225 16.10 28.06 0.32
C GLU A 225 15.40 27.24 -0.77
N ALA A 226 14.69 26.18 -0.39
CA ALA A 226 13.90 25.40 -1.34
C ALA A 226 12.74 26.21 -1.94
N PHE A 227 12.11 27.09 -1.16
CA PHE A 227 11.10 28.01 -1.69
C PHE A 227 11.71 29.06 -2.61
N ASP A 228 12.92 29.53 -2.34
CA ASP A 228 13.64 30.42 -3.27
C ASP A 228 13.97 29.73 -4.61
N VAL A 229 14.26 28.41 -4.58
CA VAL A 229 14.41 27.59 -5.80
C VAL A 229 13.10 27.55 -6.59
N ILE A 230 11.95 27.32 -5.92
CA ILE A 230 10.63 27.31 -6.56
C ILE A 230 10.31 28.67 -7.16
N GLU A 231 10.61 29.76 -6.45
CA GLU A 231 10.44 31.14 -6.94
C GLU A 231 11.32 31.39 -8.18
N ALA A 232 12.55 30.85 -8.20
CA ALA A 232 13.42 30.92 -9.37
C ALA A 232 12.84 30.15 -10.58
N PHE A 233 12.24 28.99 -10.38
CA PHE A 233 11.55 28.26 -11.44
C PHE A 233 10.45 29.10 -12.07
N GLN A 234 9.62 29.75 -11.25
CA GLN A 234 8.55 30.63 -11.72
C GLN A 234 9.06 31.85 -12.45
N LYS A 235 10.04 32.56 -11.89
CA LYS A 235 10.65 33.74 -12.51
C LYS A 235 11.25 33.43 -13.89
N ASN A 236 11.78 32.23 -14.07
CA ASN A 236 12.34 31.75 -15.34
C ASN A 236 11.33 31.03 -16.21
N ARG A 237 10.04 30.97 -15.78
CA ARG A 237 8.93 30.37 -16.52
C ARG A 237 9.17 28.90 -16.87
N MET A 238 9.83 28.17 -15.96
CA MET A 238 10.08 26.74 -16.15
C MET A 238 8.75 25.97 -16.24
N GLY A 239 8.63 25.05 -17.18
CA GLY A 239 7.41 24.27 -17.43
C GLY A 239 6.23 25.02 -18.07
N ALA A 240 6.27 26.35 -18.18
CA ALA A 240 5.18 27.14 -18.73
C ALA A 240 5.28 27.30 -20.25
N ALA A 241 4.22 26.98 -20.97
CA ALA A 241 4.11 27.29 -22.39
C ALA A 241 3.95 28.79 -22.64
N PRO A 242 4.20 29.29 -23.87
CA PRO A 242 3.99 30.68 -24.21
C PRO A 242 2.56 31.13 -23.90
N GLY A 243 2.42 32.13 -23.01
CA GLY A 243 1.12 32.65 -22.58
C GLY A 243 0.46 31.96 -21.41
N GLU A 244 1.02 30.86 -20.91
CA GLU A 244 0.60 30.24 -19.64
C GLU A 244 1.38 30.83 -18.47
N GLU A 245 0.79 30.89 -17.29
CA GLU A 245 1.52 31.26 -16.08
C GLU A 245 2.30 30.05 -15.54
N PRO A 246 3.54 30.23 -15.03
CA PRO A 246 4.31 29.17 -14.41
C PRO A 246 3.65 28.71 -13.12
N ILE A 247 3.77 27.42 -12.82
CA ILE A 247 3.15 26.80 -11.64
C ILE A 247 4.21 26.67 -10.54
N GLY A 248 3.87 27.08 -9.34
CA GLY A 248 4.71 26.91 -8.16
C GLY A 248 4.56 25.53 -7.52
N LEU A 249 4.66 25.50 -6.19
CA LEU A 249 4.41 24.31 -5.38
C LEU A 249 2.94 23.89 -5.53
N VAL A 250 2.68 22.74 -6.12
CA VAL A 250 1.32 22.21 -6.20
C VAL A 250 0.90 21.55 -4.90
N CYS A 251 -0.35 21.79 -4.49
CA CYS A 251 -0.90 21.11 -3.33
C CYS A 251 -2.38 20.73 -3.50
N ASP A 252 -2.81 19.69 -2.78
CA ASP A 252 -4.20 19.26 -2.72
C ASP A 252 -5.05 20.22 -1.86
N THR A 253 -6.32 20.31 -2.19
CA THR A 253 -7.28 21.15 -1.43
C THR A 253 -7.54 20.68 -0.01
N SER A 254 -7.14 19.45 0.35
CA SER A 254 -7.16 18.96 1.73
C SER A 254 -6.04 19.57 2.58
N LEU A 255 -4.98 20.08 1.95
CA LEU A 255 -3.76 20.66 2.53
C LEU A 255 -2.89 19.66 3.28
N VAL A 256 -3.48 18.82 4.11
CA VAL A 256 -2.81 17.78 4.90
C VAL A 256 -3.21 16.41 4.41
N GLY A 257 -2.25 15.51 4.41
CA GLY A 257 -2.45 14.13 4.03
C GLY A 257 -2.68 13.22 5.23
N THR A 258 -3.51 12.23 5.04
CA THR A 258 -3.32 10.98 5.75
C THR A 258 -2.04 10.34 5.23
N THR A 259 -1.48 9.38 5.95
CA THR A 259 -0.17 8.73 5.72
C THR A 259 0.15 8.25 4.30
N SER A 260 -0.69 8.50 3.30
CA SER A 260 -0.57 7.99 1.93
C SER A 260 -0.80 9.02 0.82
N SER A 261 -0.96 10.30 1.10
CA SER A 261 -1.26 11.29 0.07
C SER A 261 -0.04 12.07 -0.39
N SER A 262 0.22 12.06 -1.70
CA SER A 262 1.08 13.04 -2.36
C SER A 262 0.37 14.40 -2.42
N TYR A 263 1.14 15.49 -2.63
CA TYR A 263 0.64 16.85 -2.78
C TYR A 263 0.09 17.50 -1.50
N SER A 264 0.39 16.95 -0.33
CA SER A 264 0.07 17.61 0.94
C SER A 264 1.13 18.64 1.32
N VAL A 265 0.78 19.58 2.18
CA VAL A 265 1.73 20.56 2.74
C VAL A 265 2.02 20.31 4.22
N ASP A 266 1.89 19.04 4.66
CA ASP A 266 2.22 18.61 6.03
C ASP A 266 3.58 19.12 6.52
N PRO A 267 4.69 19.08 5.72
CA PRO A 267 5.98 19.60 6.19
C PRO A 267 5.97 21.08 6.56
N ILE A 268 5.11 21.87 5.92
CA ILE A 268 4.95 23.30 6.27
C ILE A 268 4.24 23.44 7.62
N PHE A 269 3.20 22.64 7.88
CA PHE A 269 2.57 22.60 9.19
C PHE A 269 3.52 22.10 10.28
N GLN A 270 4.27 21.04 9.99
CA GLN A 270 5.24 20.45 10.92
C GLN A 270 6.38 21.42 11.28
N LYS A 271 6.77 22.34 10.39
CA LYS A 271 7.71 23.42 10.69
C LYS A 271 7.27 24.23 11.93
N PHE A 272 5.99 24.36 12.16
CA PHE A 272 5.40 25.06 13.31
C PHE A 272 4.99 24.13 14.46
N GLY A 273 5.24 22.81 14.34
CA GLY A 273 4.77 21.81 15.31
C GLY A 273 3.27 21.51 15.21
N ALA A 274 2.62 21.94 14.12
CA ALA A 274 1.18 21.76 13.92
C ALA A 274 0.86 20.37 13.32
N ASN A 275 -0.25 19.78 13.77
CA ASN A 275 -0.83 18.52 13.27
C ASN A 275 -2.30 18.71 12.90
N PRO A 276 -2.66 19.53 11.91
CA PRO A 276 -4.07 19.70 11.58
C PRO A 276 -4.71 18.37 11.15
N GLN A 277 -6.02 18.27 11.37
CA GLN A 277 -6.84 17.08 11.11
C GLN A 277 -6.50 15.84 11.95
N ARG A 278 -5.67 16.01 12.99
CA ARG A 278 -5.27 14.93 13.89
C ARG A 278 -5.65 15.26 15.33
N TRP A 279 -6.07 14.24 16.04
CA TRP A 279 -6.19 14.32 17.50
C TRP A 279 -4.81 14.12 18.09
N GLN A 280 -4.42 14.94 19.04
CA GLN A 280 -3.11 14.91 19.66
C GLN A 280 -3.19 15.13 21.18
N LYS A 281 -2.15 14.71 21.86
CA LYS A 281 -1.96 14.96 23.28
C LYS A 281 -1.39 16.36 23.46
N GLY A 282 -2.09 17.20 24.19
CA GLY A 282 -1.63 18.55 24.54
C GLY A 282 -0.56 18.53 25.61
N GLU A 283 0.02 19.69 25.91
CA GLU A 283 1.14 19.85 26.87
C GLU A 283 0.82 19.33 28.26
N ASN A 284 -0.44 19.45 28.73
CA ASN A 284 -0.89 19.00 30.03
C ASN A 284 -1.51 17.59 29.99
N GLY A 285 -1.36 16.87 28.86
CA GLY A 285 -1.94 15.55 28.65
C GLY A 285 -3.41 15.54 28.27
N GLU A 286 -3.99 16.71 27.98
CA GLU A 286 -5.36 16.81 27.44
C GLU A 286 -5.44 16.40 25.99
N VAL A 287 -6.63 15.95 25.57
CA VAL A 287 -6.92 15.67 24.15
C VAL A 287 -7.18 16.99 23.44
N VAL A 288 -6.46 17.25 22.36
CA VAL A 288 -6.57 18.44 21.52
C VAL A 288 -6.76 18.04 20.06
N TYR A 289 -7.62 18.75 19.35
CA TYR A 289 -7.70 18.63 17.89
C TYR A 289 -6.71 19.60 17.24
N GLY A 290 -5.74 19.08 16.53
CA GLY A 290 -4.59 19.83 16.01
C GLY A 290 -4.94 21.01 15.11
N SER A 291 -6.09 20.94 14.41
CA SER A 291 -6.59 22.03 13.57
C SER A 291 -7.02 23.29 14.34
N LEU A 292 -7.13 23.22 15.67
CA LEU A 292 -7.59 24.33 16.50
C LEU A 292 -6.46 25.02 17.28
N THR A 293 -5.21 24.62 17.06
CA THR A 293 -4.05 25.06 17.83
C THR A 293 -3.44 26.35 17.28
N GLU A 294 -2.69 27.07 18.12
CA GLU A 294 -1.98 28.28 17.71
C GLU A 294 -0.86 27.96 16.70
N GLU A 295 -0.26 26.76 16.79
CA GLU A 295 0.72 26.26 15.83
C GLU A 295 0.09 26.16 14.43
N THR A 296 -1.12 25.65 14.31
CA THR A 296 -1.86 25.61 13.05
C THR A 296 -2.18 27.02 12.52
N LYS A 297 -2.56 27.94 13.41
CA LYS A 297 -2.76 29.35 13.02
C LYS A 297 -1.50 29.98 12.45
N ASN A 298 -0.36 29.78 13.10
CA ASN A 298 0.93 30.28 12.63
C ASN A 298 1.34 29.67 11.27
N ALA A 299 1.11 28.38 11.08
CA ALA A 299 1.35 27.69 9.81
C ALA A 299 0.44 28.24 8.68
N LEU A 300 -0.82 28.53 8.97
CA LEU A 300 -1.73 29.15 7.99
C LEU A 300 -1.32 30.57 7.59
N GLU A 301 -0.82 31.35 8.53
CA GLU A 301 -0.27 32.68 8.24
C GLU A 301 0.96 32.57 7.33
N TYR A 302 1.84 31.61 7.58
CA TYR A 302 2.99 31.36 6.73
C TYR A 302 2.59 30.84 5.34
N LEU A 303 1.62 29.95 5.25
CA LEU A 303 1.06 29.50 3.97
C LEU A 303 0.43 30.66 3.17
N ASN A 304 -0.22 31.62 3.83
CA ASN A 304 -0.69 32.84 3.18
C ASN A 304 0.47 33.65 2.60
N GLN A 305 1.58 33.80 3.34
CA GLN A 305 2.78 34.50 2.83
C GLN A 305 3.36 33.79 1.60
N LEU A 306 3.43 32.43 1.61
CA LEU A 306 3.88 31.66 0.45
C LEU A 306 2.94 31.82 -0.75
N TYR A 307 1.63 31.88 -0.51
CA TYR A 307 0.64 32.16 -1.55
C TYR A 307 0.78 33.55 -2.14
N GLU A 308 0.97 34.59 -1.30
CA GLU A 308 1.20 35.97 -1.75
C GLU A 308 2.51 36.14 -2.54
N ARG A 309 3.56 35.36 -2.19
CA ARG A 309 4.81 35.29 -2.96
C ARG A 309 4.64 34.55 -4.29
N GLY A 310 3.49 33.88 -4.52
CA GLY A 310 3.24 33.02 -5.67
C GLY A 310 3.92 31.65 -5.58
N ILE A 311 4.60 31.32 -4.48
CA ILE A 311 5.28 30.01 -4.30
C ILE A 311 4.27 28.87 -4.29
N LEU A 312 3.17 29.02 -3.55
CA LEU A 312 2.05 28.09 -3.62
C LEU A 312 1.25 28.34 -4.91
N ASP A 313 0.86 27.27 -5.61
CA ASP A 313 0.04 27.36 -6.84
C ASP A 313 -1.21 28.24 -6.59
N GLU A 314 -1.36 29.32 -7.33
CA GLU A 314 -2.48 30.27 -7.16
C GLU A 314 -3.86 29.63 -7.36
N ASN A 315 -3.91 28.52 -8.10
CA ASN A 315 -5.12 27.78 -8.40
C ASN A 315 -5.32 26.53 -7.52
N PHE A 316 -4.53 26.34 -6.45
CA PHE A 316 -4.57 25.12 -5.63
C PHE A 316 -5.99 24.78 -5.14
N ALA A 317 -6.78 25.79 -4.79
CA ALA A 317 -8.14 25.61 -4.30
C ALA A 317 -9.16 25.08 -5.34
N LEU A 318 -8.78 25.04 -6.60
CA LEU A 318 -9.61 24.59 -7.73
C LEU A 318 -9.14 23.26 -8.33
N ARG A 319 -8.00 22.74 -7.90
CA ARG A 319 -7.42 21.53 -8.47
C ARG A 319 -7.92 20.29 -7.76
N ALA A 320 -8.32 19.29 -8.55
CA ALA A 320 -8.54 17.91 -8.06
C ALA A 320 -7.22 17.13 -8.17
N GLN A 321 -7.09 16.03 -7.42
CA GLN A 321 -5.88 15.19 -7.39
C GLN A 321 -5.40 14.76 -8.79
N ASN A 322 -6.31 14.33 -9.66
CA ASN A 322 -5.95 13.94 -11.03
C ASN A 322 -5.32 15.12 -11.81
N ASN A 323 -5.78 16.35 -11.58
CA ASN A 323 -5.18 17.52 -12.22
C ASN A 323 -3.75 17.80 -11.71
N LEU A 324 -3.47 17.52 -10.43
CA LEU A 324 -2.13 17.70 -9.85
C LEU A 324 -1.14 16.70 -10.48
N ARG A 325 -1.57 15.44 -10.59
CA ARG A 325 -0.80 14.40 -11.29
C ARG A 325 -0.50 14.81 -12.74
N ASP A 326 -1.50 15.27 -13.48
CA ASP A 326 -1.34 15.69 -14.88
C ASP A 326 -0.35 16.87 -15.03
N LEU A 327 -0.29 17.77 -14.05
CA LEU A 327 0.69 18.87 -14.05
C LEU A 327 2.12 18.37 -13.86
N VAL A 328 2.32 17.37 -13.00
CA VAL A 328 3.63 16.76 -12.79
C VAL A 328 4.04 15.96 -14.03
N VAL A 329 3.22 15.04 -14.50
CA VAL A 329 3.51 14.15 -15.64
C VAL A 329 3.73 14.93 -16.94
N SER A 330 3.01 16.03 -17.15
CA SER A 330 3.22 16.90 -18.32
C SER A 330 4.40 17.87 -18.21
N GLY A 331 5.22 17.78 -17.16
CA GLY A 331 6.38 18.64 -16.96
C GLY A 331 6.04 20.13 -16.72
N LYS A 332 4.82 20.43 -16.29
CA LYS A 332 4.36 21.82 -16.01
C LYS A 332 4.69 22.29 -14.59
N CYS A 333 4.95 21.35 -13.68
CA CYS A 333 5.26 21.62 -12.28
C CYS A 333 6.66 21.13 -11.96
N GLY A 334 7.42 21.92 -11.20
CA GLY A 334 8.79 21.57 -10.78
C GLY A 334 8.95 21.29 -9.29
N ALA A 335 7.85 21.32 -8.51
CA ALA A 335 7.90 21.15 -7.07
C ALA A 335 6.59 20.61 -6.49
N PHE A 336 6.69 19.62 -5.62
CA PHE A 336 5.57 19.14 -4.80
C PHE A 336 6.09 18.33 -3.61
N PHE A 337 5.26 18.17 -2.57
CA PHE A 337 5.53 17.24 -1.48
C PHE A 337 4.97 15.87 -1.81
N GLY A 338 5.77 14.83 -1.59
CA GLY A 338 5.38 13.44 -1.82
C GLY A 338 6.17 12.47 -0.95
N LEU A 339 5.67 11.25 -0.83
CA LEU A 339 6.32 10.20 -0.06
C LEU A 339 7.49 9.57 -0.82
N TRP A 340 8.29 8.77 -0.15
CA TRP A 340 9.46 8.11 -0.72
C TRP A 340 9.17 7.28 -1.99
N TRP A 341 7.95 6.76 -2.14
CA TRP A 341 7.53 5.96 -3.29
C TRP A 341 7.08 6.80 -4.50
N THR A 342 7.09 8.13 -4.40
CA THR A 342 6.74 9.07 -5.49
C THR A 342 7.41 8.75 -6.84
N PRO A 343 8.65 8.27 -6.93
CA PRO A 343 9.22 7.82 -8.19
C PRO A 343 8.43 6.74 -8.90
N ASN A 344 7.73 5.86 -8.17
CA ASN A 344 6.90 4.80 -8.76
C ASN A 344 5.53 5.32 -9.23
N ASN A 345 5.05 6.43 -8.70
CA ASN A 345 3.80 7.11 -9.08
C ASN A 345 3.77 8.53 -8.45
N PRO A 346 3.79 9.64 -9.20
CA PRO A 346 3.56 9.71 -10.66
C PRO A 346 4.83 9.82 -11.53
N LEU A 347 6.05 9.88 -10.94
CA LEU A 347 7.24 10.31 -11.68
C LEU A 347 7.72 9.30 -12.74
N MET A 348 7.35 8.01 -12.64
CA MET A 348 7.61 7.05 -13.71
C MET A 348 6.99 7.49 -15.04
N ASP A 349 5.72 7.93 -14.99
CA ASP A 349 5.01 8.31 -16.20
C ASP A 349 5.60 9.58 -16.84
N GLU A 350 6.09 10.51 -16.01
CA GLU A 350 6.78 11.70 -16.51
C GLU A 350 8.14 11.34 -17.12
N TYR A 351 8.90 10.46 -16.47
CA TYR A 351 10.19 10.00 -16.97
C TYR A 351 10.07 9.21 -18.29
N GLU A 352 8.98 8.46 -18.48
CA GLU A 352 8.70 7.79 -19.77
C GLU A 352 8.44 8.80 -20.90
N GLU A 353 7.78 9.92 -20.60
CA GLU A 353 7.51 10.99 -21.59
C GLU A 353 8.72 11.91 -21.82
N ASP A 354 9.51 12.18 -20.78
CA ASP A 354 10.71 13.03 -20.82
C ASP A 354 11.86 12.38 -20.03
N PRO A 355 12.64 11.47 -20.64
CA PRO A 355 13.76 10.80 -19.97
C PRO A 355 14.91 11.73 -19.53
N ASP A 356 14.91 12.98 -19.97
CA ASP A 356 15.86 13.99 -19.54
C ASP A 356 15.40 14.71 -18.24
N SER A 357 14.17 14.44 -17.77
CA SER A 357 13.69 14.95 -16.50
C SER A 357 14.43 14.29 -15.34
N ASP A 358 14.82 15.07 -14.36
CA ASP A 358 15.46 14.57 -13.15
C ASP A 358 14.82 15.19 -11.90
N TRP A 359 14.41 14.33 -10.98
CA TRP A 359 13.79 14.73 -9.73
C TRP A 359 14.64 14.26 -8.56
N GLU A 360 14.86 15.16 -7.58
CA GLU A 360 15.52 14.80 -6.31
C GLU A 360 14.65 15.13 -5.11
N PRO A 361 14.64 14.23 -4.10
CA PRO A 361 13.95 14.48 -2.84
C PRO A 361 14.80 15.30 -1.88
N TYR A 362 14.16 16.18 -1.12
CA TYR A 362 14.79 16.97 -0.04
C TYR A 362 14.03 16.79 1.26
N TYR A 363 14.76 16.71 2.36
CA TYR A 363 14.22 16.59 3.71
C TYR A 363 14.98 17.53 4.66
N PHE A 364 14.25 18.29 5.47
CA PHE A 364 14.81 19.36 6.31
C PHE A 364 14.54 19.07 7.80
N PRO A 365 15.20 18.05 8.41
CA PRO A 365 14.90 17.60 9.77
C PRO A 365 15.19 18.65 10.85
N ALA A 366 16.09 19.60 10.59
CA ALA A 366 16.40 20.68 11.52
C ALA A 366 15.26 21.72 11.65
N GLU A 367 14.40 21.81 10.63
CA GLU A 367 13.29 22.77 10.59
C GLU A 367 11.93 22.12 10.89
N ILE A 368 11.80 20.83 10.68
CA ILE A 368 10.58 20.08 10.96
C ILE A 368 10.58 19.70 12.43
N GLN A 369 9.79 20.41 13.23
CA GLN A 369 9.70 20.17 14.66
C GLN A 369 9.11 18.79 14.95
N LYS A 370 9.53 18.20 16.07
CA LYS A 370 8.92 16.99 16.58
C LYS A 370 7.46 17.27 16.91
N THR A 371 6.56 16.66 16.18
CA THR A 371 5.12 16.80 16.41
C THR A 371 4.71 16.09 17.70
N ALA A 372 3.62 16.54 18.33
CA ALA A 372 3.05 15.89 19.50
C ALA A 372 2.61 14.45 19.19
N GLU A 373 2.55 13.60 20.22
CA GLU A 373 1.95 12.27 20.12
C GLU A 373 0.52 12.39 19.60
N THR A 374 0.19 11.62 18.56
CA THR A 374 -1.14 11.67 17.96
C THR A 374 -1.96 10.46 18.37
N TYR A 375 -3.26 10.69 18.57
CA TYR A 375 -4.22 9.59 18.74
C TYR A 375 -4.54 8.97 17.39
N SER A 376 -4.60 7.66 17.36
CA SER A 376 -4.90 6.87 16.16
C SER A 376 -5.93 5.80 16.49
N THR A 377 -6.60 5.29 15.48
CA THR A 377 -7.44 4.10 15.57
C THR A 377 -7.03 3.12 14.50
N PHE A 378 -7.46 1.87 14.63
CA PHE A 378 -7.28 0.85 13.60
C PHE A 378 -8.46 0.82 12.61
N ARG A 379 -9.23 1.90 12.50
CA ARG A 379 -10.48 1.93 11.74
C ARG A 379 -10.30 1.57 10.28
N ASP A 380 -9.29 2.15 9.65
CA ASP A 380 -9.04 2.03 8.21
C ASP A 380 -8.13 0.84 7.86
N ASN A 381 -7.91 -0.08 8.81
CA ASN A 381 -7.15 -1.29 8.56
C ASN A 381 -8.03 -2.34 7.88
N LYS A 382 -7.39 -3.17 7.05
CA LYS A 382 -8.01 -4.38 6.53
C LYS A 382 -7.85 -5.53 7.52
N TYR A 383 -8.85 -6.39 7.56
CA TYR A 383 -8.90 -7.53 8.45
C TYR A 383 -9.28 -8.78 7.66
N VAL A 384 -8.49 -9.84 7.79
CA VAL A 384 -8.85 -11.16 7.27
C VAL A 384 -9.68 -11.86 8.33
N VAL A 385 -10.90 -12.27 7.96
CA VAL A 385 -11.81 -13.01 8.82
C VAL A 385 -12.16 -14.35 8.21
N VAL A 386 -12.47 -15.33 9.06
CA VAL A 386 -12.90 -16.67 8.69
C VAL A 386 -14.33 -16.88 9.14
N ARG A 387 -15.18 -17.35 8.25
CA ARG A 387 -16.60 -17.62 8.54
C ARG A 387 -16.74 -18.66 9.63
N LYS A 388 -17.66 -18.41 10.56
CA LYS A 388 -18.01 -19.34 11.64
C LYS A 388 -18.38 -20.74 11.10
N GLY A 389 -17.77 -21.79 11.66
CA GLY A 389 -18.00 -23.18 11.27
C GLY A 389 -17.25 -23.62 10.01
N TYR A 390 -16.32 -22.83 9.49
CA TYR A 390 -15.41 -23.31 8.45
C TYR A 390 -14.42 -24.32 9.03
N GLU A 391 -14.22 -25.43 8.31
CA GLU A 391 -13.47 -26.58 8.82
C GLU A 391 -11.95 -26.36 8.93
N HIS A 392 -11.40 -25.39 8.16
CA HIS A 392 -9.97 -25.13 8.02
C HIS A 392 -9.58 -23.67 8.32
N PRO A 393 -9.84 -23.14 9.53
CA PRO A 393 -9.50 -21.74 9.85
C PRO A 393 -7.99 -21.47 9.81
N GLU A 394 -7.16 -22.49 9.98
CA GLU A 394 -5.70 -22.42 9.90
C GLU A 394 -5.17 -21.97 8.52
N ILE A 395 -6.00 -22.08 7.48
CA ILE A 395 -5.59 -21.76 6.10
C ILE A 395 -5.11 -20.30 5.97
N VAL A 396 -5.70 -19.37 6.73
CA VAL A 396 -5.30 -17.96 6.73
C VAL A 396 -3.85 -17.82 7.18
N MET A 397 -3.49 -18.42 8.33
CA MET A 397 -2.13 -18.33 8.88
C MET A 397 -1.10 -18.95 7.94
N LYS A 398 -1.48 -20.06 7.29
CA LYS A 398 -0.62 -20.75 6.33
C LYS A 398 -0.39 -19.94 5.06
N ILE A 399 -1.42 -19.27 4.54
CA ILE A 399 -1.29 -18.33 3.40
C ILE A 399 -0.36 -17.19 3.76
N LEU A 400 -0.53 -16.55 4.92
CA LEU A 400 0.34 -15.48 5.39
C LEU A 400 1.79 -15.97 5.53
N SER A 401 2.00 -17.14 6.15
CA SER A 401 3.33 -17.72 6.35
C SER A 401 4.02 -18.05 5.02
N VAL A 402 3.30 -18.56 4.03
CA VAL A 402 3.88 -18.84 2.72
C VAL A 402 4.18 -17.55 1.95
N LEU A 403 3.20 -16.63 1.85
CA LEU A 403 3.35 -15.45 0.98
C LEU A 403 4.25 -14.37 1.57
N PHE A 404 4.30 -14.20 2.89
CA PHE A 404 5.04 -13.10 3.51
C PHE A 404 6.31 -13.53 4.23
N ASP A 405 6.49 -14.82 4.53
CA ASP A 405 7.73 -15.35 5.07
C ASP A 405 8.44 -16.24 4.05
N TYR A 406 7.87 -17.41 3.72
CA TYR A 406 8.59 -18.42 2.93
C TYR A 406 9.07 -17.89 1.57
N THR A 407 8.18 -17.27 0.78
CA THR A 407 8.55 -16.78 -0.56
C THR A 407 9.56 -15.65 -0.53
N ARG A 408 9.57 -14.84 0.53
CA ARG A 408 10.46 -13.68 0.64
C ARG A 408 11.84 -14.03 1.20
N TYR A 409 11.92 -14.99 2.14
CA TYR A 409 13.14 -15.21 2.92
C TYR A 409 13.74 -16.62 2.79
N GLU A 410 12.93 -17.65 2.48
CA GLU A 410 13.37 -19.05 2.52
C GLU A 410 13.39 -19.73 1.15
N ALA A 411 12.51 -19.32 0.22
CA ALA A 411 12.34 -20.01 -1.05
C ALA A 411 13.57 -19.88 -1.95
N LYS A 412 14.10 -21.02 -2.36
CA LYS A 412 15.14 -21.12 -3.40
C LYS A 412 14.57 -21.44 -4.79
N ASP A 413 13.27 -21.75 -4.87
CA ASP A 413 12.55 -22.22 -6.04
C ASP A 413 11.35 -21.34 -6.39
N ALA A 414 11.46 -20.04 -6.10
CA ALA A 414 10.40 -19.06 -6.29
C ALA A 414 10.69 -18.10 -7.48
N ASP A 415 11.30 -18.60 -8.56
CA ASP A 415 11.66 -17.77 -9.72
C ASP A 415 10.45 -17.03 -10.32
N GLU A 416 9.29 -17.69 -10.38
CA GLU A 416 8.05 -17.05 -10.85
C GLU A 416 7.58 -15.93 -9.90
N MET A 417 7.73 -16.12 -8.58
CA MET A 417 7.43 -15.10 -7.58
C MET A 417 8.41 -13.93 -7.65
N ASN A 418 9.68 -14.18 -7.94
CA ASN A 418 10.68 -13.13 -8.17
C ASN A 418 10.28 -12.26 -9.37
N THR A 419 9.72 -12.84 -10.43
CA THR A 419 9.16 -12.10 -11.56
C THR A 419 8.02 -11.18 -11.10
N TYR A 420 7.14 -11.64 -10.22
CA TYR A 420 6.07 -10.81 -9.67
C TYR A 420 6.60 -9.65 -8.83
N PHE A 421 7.64 -9.88 -8.03
CA PHE A 421 8.28 -8.81 -7.28
C PHE A 421 8.93 -7.77 -8.20
N ALA A 422 9.62 -8.21 -9.25
CA ALA A 422 10.25 -7.33 -10.23
C ALA A 422 9.22 -6.51 -11.04
N LEU A 423 8.09 -7.10 -11.40
CA LEU A 423 7.00 -6.42 -12.12
C LEU A 423 6.12 -5.56 -11.20
N ASN A 424 6.34 -5.61 -9.88
CA ASN A 424 5.48 -4.97 -8.89
C ASN A 424 3.99 -5.29 -9.12
N VAL A 425 3.68 -6.59 -9.31
CA VAL A 425 2.31 -7.04 -9.57
C VAL A 425 1.37 -6.59 -8.46
N ASP A 426 0.22 -6.07 -8.85
CA ASP A 426 -0.77 -5.51 -7.93
C ASP A 426 -1.08 -6.48 -6.77
N PRO A 427 -1.06 -6.00 -5.52
CA PRO A 427 -1.35 -6.81 -4.34
C PRO A 427 -2.70 -7.52 -4.36
N THR A 428 -3.68 -6.99 -5.11
CA THR A 428 -5.00 -7.62 -5.24
C THR A 428 -4.96 -8.96 -5.97
N ALA A 429 -3.87 -9.28 -6.68
CA ALA A 429 -3.65 -10.60 -7.26
C ALA A 429 -3.48 -11.71 -6.20
N ARG A 430 -3.18 -11.34 -4.94
CA ARG A 430 -3.11 -12.28 -3.81
C ARG A 430 -4.51 -12.69 -3.35
N PRO A 431 -4.70 -13.93 -2.89
CA PRO A 431 -6.00 -14.35 -2.32
C PRO A 431 -6.43 -13.53 -1.10
N LEU A 432 -5.46 -13.13 -0.27
CA LEU A 432 -5.68 -12.23 0.87
C LEU A 432 -5.09 -10.86 0.51
N VAL A 433 -5.98 -9.88 0.32
CA VAL A 433 -5.61 -8.52 -0.11
C VAL A 433 -5.21 -7.68 1.11
N ILE A 434 -4.24 -8.18 1.87
CA ILE A 434 -3.58 -7.46 2.96
C ILE A 434 -2.08 -7.47 2.76
N ASN A 435 -1.37 -6.61 3.46
CA ASN A 435 0.09 -6.67 3.57
C ASN A 435 0.50 -7.12 4.98
N VAL A 436 1.59 -7.90 5.06
CA VAL A 436 2.23 -8.28 6.32
C VAL A 436 3.72 -8.08 6.18
N ASP A 437 4.28 -7.16 6.95
CA ASP A 437 5.70 -6.86 6.98
C ASP A 437 6.08 -6.20 8.32
N TYR A 438 7.37 -6.01 8.57
CA TYR A 438 7.86 -5.23 9.70
C TYR A 438 7.46 -3.76 9.59
N ASN A 439 7.26 -3.10 10.72
CA ASN A 439 6.96 -1.67 10.74
C ASN A 439 8.02 -0.85 9.99
N GLU A 440 9.31 -1.15 10.20
CA GLU A 440 10.44 -0.47 9.54
C GLU A 440 10.89 -1.18 8.25
N ALA A 441 10.03 -1.96 7.59
CA ALA A 441 10.42 -2.76 6.41
C ALA A 441 11.12 -1.91 5.33
N THR A 442 10.62 -0.70 5.07
CA THR A 442 11.17 0.22 4.07
C THR A 442 12.60 0.61 4.38
N TYR A 443 12.87 0.98 5.64
CA TYR A 443 14.21 1.40 6.07
C TYR A 443 15.19 0.23 6.09
N ARG A 444 14.78 -0.92 6.61
CA ARG A 444 15.60 -2.14 6.65
C ARG A 444 16.05 -2.59 5.26
N VAL A 445 15.13 -2.62 4.31
CA VAL A 445 15.44 -2.97 2.91
C VAL A 445 16.48 -2.02 2.34
N THR A 446 16.31 -0.72 2.53
CA THR A 446 17.23 0.29 2.02
C THR A 446 18.61 0.19 2.67
N GLU A 447 18.69 0.02 4.00
CA GLU A 447 19.97 -0.19 4.71
C GLU A 447 20.71 -1.43 4.18
N HIS A 448 20.00 -2.54 3.94
CA HIS A 448 20.62 -3.75 3.40
C HIS A 448 21.17 -3.51 2.00
N ILE A 449 20.39 -2.87 1.12
CA ILE A 449 20.82 -2.54 -0.24
C ILE A 449 22.05 -1.62 -0.21
N GLN A 450 22.04 -0.58 0.61
CA GLN A 450 23.17 0.34 0.76
C GLN A 450 24.44 -0.39 1.28
N LYS A 451 24.31 -1.32 2.24
CA LYS A 451 25.42 -2.14 2.74
C LYS A 451 25.99 -3.05 1.65
N VAL A 452 25.15 -3.63 0.77
CA VAL A 452 25.65 -4.43 -0.35
C VAL A 452 26.35 -3.55 -1.39
N ILE A 453 25.79 -2.39 -1.73
CA ILE A 453 26.43 -1.42 -2.65
C ILE A 453 27.78 -0.95 -2.11
N ALA A 454 27.89 -0.73 -0.80
CA ALA A 454 29.13 -0.33 -0.13
C ALA A 454 30.15 -1.49 0.03
N GLY A 455 29.73 -2.74 -0.18
CA GLY A 455 30.57 -3.93 0.04
C GLY A 455 30.65 -4.39 1.51
N ASP A 456 29.79 -3.86 2.38
CA ASP A 456 29.72 -4.18 3.81
C ASP A 456 28.83 -5.41 4.10
N MET A 457 28.08 -5.87 3.12
CA MET A 457 27.25 -7.06 3.17
C MET A 457 27.28 -7.82 1.84
N GLU A 458 27.26 -9.15 1.92
CA GLU A 458 27.19 -10.03 0.74
C GLU A 458 25.78 -10.06 0.16
N GLU A 459 25.66 -10.05 -1.17
CA GLU A 459 24.37 -10.07 -1.89
C GLU A 459 23.50 -11.28 -1.52
N GLU A 460 24.13 -12.43 -1.22
CA GLU A 460 23.46 -13.67 -0.87
C GLU A 460 22.64 -13.56 0.42
N LYS A 461 22.96 -12.59 1.27
CA LYS A 461 22.22 -12.31 2.53
C LYS A 461 20.92 -11.54 2.33
N LEU A 462 20.72 -10.96 1.14
CA LEU A 462 19.47 -10.31 0.80
C LEU A 462 18.35 -11.35 0.65
N SER A 463 17.16 -11.01 1.14
CA SER A 463 15.92 -11.74 0.84
C SER A 463 15.58 -11.65 -0.66
N ALA A 464 14.65 -12.48 -1.14
CA ALA A 464 14.25 -12.49 -2.54
C ALA A 464 13.74 -11.11 -3.02
N ILE A 465 12.92 -10.45 -2.19
CA ILE A 465 12.39 -9.12 -2.51
C ILE A 465 13.47 -8.03 -2.46
N GLU A 466 14.40 -8.11 -1.51
CA GLU A 466 15.54 -7.18 -1.43
C GLU A 466 16.47 -7.33 -2.63
N LYS A 467 16.69 -8.56 -3.10
CA LYS A 467 17.48 -8.83 -4.32
C LYS A 467 16.87 -8.18 -5.55
N SER A 468 15.54 -8.22 -5.71
CA SER A 468 14.90 -7.59 -6.85
C SER A 468 15.10 -6.06 -6.84
N TYR A 469 14.94 -5.42 -5.68
CA TYR A 469 15.21 -3.98 -5.54
C TYR A 469 16.69 -3.63 -5.71
N TYR A 470 17.58 -4.43 -5.13
CA TYR A 470 19.02 -4.26 -5.31
C TYR A 470 19.43 -4.37 -6.77
N GLN A 471 18.91 -5.37 -7.51
CA GLN A 471 19.22 -5.54 -8.92
C GLN A 471 18.77 -4.34 -9.75
N ALA A 472 17.57 -3.80 -9.50
CA ALA A 472 17.08 -2.61 -10.17
C ALA A 472 17.96 -1.37 -9.86
N CYS A 473 18.29 -1.15 -8.58
CA CYS A 473 19.19 -0.07 -8.19
C CYS A 473 20.59 -0.21 -8.83
N ARG A 474 21.11 -1.43 -8.90
CA ARG A 474 22.39 -1.73 -9.51
C ARG A 474 22.38 -1.47 -11.01
N ASN A 475 21.33 -1.90 -11.73
CA ASN A 475 21.17 -1.63 -13.16
C ASN A 475 21.21 -0.12 -13.44
N TYR A 476 20.53 0.68 -12.61
CA TYR A 476 20.57 2.14 -12.72
C TYR A 476 22.00 2.69 -12.51
N ILE A 477 22.70 2.23 -11.47
CA ILE A 477 24.08 2.68 -11.16
C ILE A 477 25.05 2.31 -12.28
N GLU A 478 24.95 1.12 -12.86
CA GLU A 478 25.81 0.65 -13.94
C GLU A 478 25.51 1.33 -15.28
N GLY A 479 24.33 1.94 -15.43
CA GLY A 479 23.94 2.76 -16.57
C GLY A 479 23.80 2.00 -17.89
N GLN A 480 23.59 0.67 -17.87
CA GLN A 480 23.45 -0.16 -19.07
C GLN A 480 22.00 -0.62 -19.21
N ASN A 481 21.32 -0.17 -20.27
CA ASN A 481 19.92 -0.53 -20.57
C ASN A 481 18.97 -0.27 -19.37
N VAL A 482 19.12 0.89 -18.77
CA VAL A 482 18.29 1.32 -17.62
C VAL A 482 16.83 1.40 -18.05
N THR A 483 15.96 0.71 -17.33
CA THR A 483 14.50 0.83 -17.49
C THR A 483 13.95 1.92 -16.59
N VAL A 484 12.70 2.33 -16.81
CA VAL A 484 12.04 3.29 -15.94
C VAL A 484 11.86 2.73 -14.52
N GLU A 485 11.65 1.42 -14.40
CA GLU A 485 11.55 0.73 -13.11
C GLU A 485 12.88 0.74 -12.35
N ASP A 486 14.01 0.58 -13.05
CA ASP A 486 15.36 0.67 -12.45
C ASP A 486 15.60 2.09 -11.90
N TRP A 487 15.24 3.11 -12.67
CA TRP A 487 15.28 4.51 -12.25
C TRP A 487 14.39 4.75 -11.02
N ALA A 488 13.13 4.31 -11.07
CA ALA A 488 12.18 4.50 -9.97
C ALA A 488 12.62 3.77 -8.70
N ALA A 489 13.16 2.55 -8.82
CA ALA A 489 13.71 1.80 -7.70
C ALA A 489 14.89 2.53 -7.05
N TYR A 490 15.81 3.07 -7.84
CA TYR A 490 16.94 3.83 -7.33
C TYR A 490 16.48 5.13 -6.64
N LYS A 491 15.67 5.95 -7.30
CA LYS A 491 15.18 7.22 -6.76
C LYS A 491 14.34 7.02 -5.48
N SER A 492 13.50 5.99 -5.44
CA SER A 492 12.69 5.71 -4.25
C SER A 492 13.52 5.14 -3.09
N ARG A 493 14.39 4.15 -3.34
CA ARG A 493 15.12 3.46 -2.28
C ARG A 493 16.41 4.18 -1.87
N ILE A 494 17.24 4.54 -2.85
CA ILE A 494 18.56 5.10 -2.53
C ILE A 494 18.50 6.60 -2.30
N SER A 495 17.82 7.36 -3.17
CA SER A 495 17.68 8.81 -2.95
C SER A 495 16.71 9.11 -1.80
N ALA A 496 15.46 8.71 -1.89
CA ALA A 496 14.44 9.12 -0.91
C ALA A 496 14.56 8.43 0.45
N VAL A 497 14.45 7.09 0.50
CA VAL A 497 14.58 6.36 1.79
C VAL A 497 15.99 6.46 2.35
N GLY A 498 17.01 6.46 1.49
CA GLY A 498 18.40 6.66 1.91
C GLY A 498 18.62 8.01 2.62
N LEU A 499 17.92 9.06 2.20
CA LEU A 499 17.91 10.36 2.88
C LEU A 499 17.30 10.27 4.29
N LEU A 500 16.19 9.52 4.45
CA LEU A 500 15.54 9.31 5.74
C LEU A 500 16.41 8.47 6.69
N VAL A 501 17.02 7.39 6.18
CA VAL A 501 17.98 6.58 6.94
C VAL A 501 19.16 7.43 7.44
N LYS A 502 19.73 8.24 6.54
CA LYS A 502 20.84 9.15 6.88
C LYS A 502 20.46 10.20 7.93
N SER A 503 19.21 10.64 7.94
CA SER A 503 18.69 11.63 8.87
C SER A 503 18.25 11.04 10.21
N ASP A 504 18.39 9.72 10.40
CA ASP A 504 17.89 8.98 11.58
C ASP A 504 16.42 9.28 11.90
N TYR A 505 15.60 9.39 10.85
CA TYR A 505 14.17 9.66 11.01
C TYR A 505 13.49 8.57 11.84
N ARG A 506 12.64 8.98 12.74
CA ARG A 506 11.77 8.10 13.53
C ARG A 506 10.35 8.63 13.48
N THR A 507 9.41 7.73 13.17
CA THR A 507 7.99 8.07 13.18
C THR A 507 7.56 8.50 14.58
N PRO A 508 6.79 9.59 14.70
CA PRO A 508 6.20 9.98 15.98
C PRO A 508 5.36 8.86 16.59
N GLU A 509 5.43 8.70 17.89
CA GLU A 509 4.62 7.72 18.62
C GLU A 509 3.13 8.01 18.43
N LYS A 510 2.34 6.94 18.27
CA LYS A 510 0.89 6.99 18.18
C LYS A 510 0.27 6.39 19.43
N ILE A 511 -0.75 7.04 19.95
CA ILE A 511 -1.59 6.54 21.03
C ILE A 511 -2.83 5.91 20.38
N TYR A 512 -2.95 4.58 20.46
CA TYR A 512 -4.08 3.88 19.86
C TYR A 512 -5.26 3.85 20.81
N LEU A 513 -6.42 4.33 20.35
CA LEU A 513 -7.67 4.28 21.07
C LEU A 513 -8.47 3.05 20.66
N GLN A 514 -9.19 2.50 21.62
CA GLN A 514 -10.10 1.37 21.36
C GLN A 514 -11.41 1.82 20.67
N THR A 515 -11.73 3.11 20.74
CA THR A 515 -12.89 3.65 20.04
C THR A 515 -12.72 3.61 18.53
N SER A 516 -13.81 3.30 17.83
CA SER A 516 -13.87 3.36 16.38
C SER A 516 -14.13 4.76 15.83
N ASN A 517 -14.31 5.79 16.68
CA ASN A 517 -14.91 7.04 16.24
C ASN A 517 -14.05 8.28 16.56
N LEU A 518 -12.95 8.44 15.82
CA LEU A 518 -12.21 9.73 15.73
C LEU A 518 -12.70 10.63 14.58
N GLU A 519 -13.77 10.25 13.89
CA GLU A 519 -14.26 10.99 12.73
C GLU A 519 -14.74 12.38 13.08
N ILE A 520 -14.29 13.32 12.28
CA ILE A 520 -14.81 14.68 12.28
C ILE A 520 -16.07 14.72 11.39
N PRO A 521 -17.23 15.14 11.92
CA PRO A 521 -18.43 15.31 11.11
C PRO A 521 -18.17 16.17 9.87
N GLN A 522 -18.75 15.80 8.75
CA GLN A 522 -18.54 16.50 7.47
C GLN A 522 -18.80 18.01 7.57
N THR A 523 -19.72 18.44 8.41
CA THR A 523 -20.01 19.87 8.64
C THR A 523 -18.82 20.60 9.25
N LEU A 524 -18.14 20.00 10.24
CA LEU A 524 -16.94 20.56 10.87
C LEU A 524 -15.74 20.50 9.93
N GLY A 525 -15.53 19.39 9.21
CA GLY A 525 -14.47 19.29 8.20
C GLY A 525 -14.65 20.28 7.06
N THR A 526 -15.87 20.54 6.61
CA THR A 526 -16.16 21.56 5.60
C THR A 526 -15.89 22.98 6.12
N LEU A 527 -16.25 23.27 7.36
CA LEU A 527 -15.96 24.54 8.03
C LEU A 527 -14.45 24.80 8.10
N GLU A 528 -13.69 23.79 8.53
CA GLU A 528 -12.23 23.83 8.60
C GLU A 528 -11.60 24.06 7.23
N LYS A 529 -11.87 23.20 6.26
CA LYS A 529 -11.34 23.29 4.90
C LYS A 529 -11.59 24.68 4.28
N ASN A 530 -12.81 25.15 4.36
CA ASN A 530 -13.17 26.46 3.82
C ASN A 530 -12.45 27.60 4.54
N THR A 531 -12.27 27.51 5.85
CA THR A 531 -11.56 28.53 6.64
C THR A 531 -10.08 28.57 6.25
N PHE A 532 -9.42 27.42 6.21
CA PHE A 532 -8.00 27.32 5.88
C PHE A 532 -7.73 27.87 4.46
N ILE A 533 -8.50 27.43 3.47
CA ILE A 533 -8.38 27.92 2.10
C ILE A 533 -8.58 29.45 2.03
N GLN A 534 -9.59 30.00 2.73
CA GLN A 534 -9.86 31.45 2.70
C GLN A 534 -8.74 32.25 3.36
N ILE A 535 -8.13 31.75 4.43
CA ILE A 535 -6.99 32.40 5.09
C ILE A 535 -5.78 32.34 4.16
N ILE A 536 -5.42 31.18 3.64
CA ILE A 536 -4.27 31.00 2.74
C ILE A 536 -4.39 31.90 1.52
N MET A 537 -5.57 32.02 0.91
CA MET A 537 -5.80 32.90 -0.24
C MET A 537 -5.92 34.40 0.12
N GLY A 538 -5.74 34.81 1.39
CA GLY A 538 -5.91 36.18 1.83
C GLY A 538 -7.35 36.72 1.75
N LYS A 539 -8.35 35.86 1.48
CA LYS A 539 -9.79 36.24 1.45
C LYS A 539 -10.35 36.54 2.83
N ARG A 540 -9.72 35.99 3.86
CA ARG A 540 -9.97 36.29 5.26
C ARG A 540 -8.65 36.55 5.98
N PRO A 541 -8.63 37.50 6.92
CA PRO A 541 -7.42 37.76 7.72
C PRO A 541 -7.19 36.58 8.68
N ILE A 542 -5.95 36.41 9.15
CA ILE A 542 -5.58 35.36 10.09
C ILE A 542 -6.41 35.39 11.39
N SER A 543 -6.87 36.57 11.82
CA SER A 543 -7.78 36.70 12.99
C SER A 543 -9.12 35.96 12.82
N TYR A 544 -9.51 35.60 11.59
CA TYR A 544 -10.68 34.78 11.33
C TYR A 544 -10.53 33.35 11.88
N PHE A 545 -9.30 32.91 12.14
CA PHE A 545 -9.04 31.62 12.78
C PHE A 545 -9.68 31.52 14.17
N ASP A 546 -9.66 32.58 14.97
CA ASP A 546 -10.24 32.56 16.31
C ASP A 546 -11.78 32.44 16.27
N GLU A 547 -12.40 33.02 15.23
CA GLU A 547 -13.83 32.85 14.95
C GLU A 547 -14.14 31.40 14.50
N PHE A 548 -13.28 30.80 13.69
CA PHE A 548 -13.39 29.41 13.28
C PHE A 548 -13.34 28.47 14.49
N VAL A 549 -12.37 28.62 15.37
CA VAL A 549 -12.25 27.81 16.60
C VAL A 549 -13.53 27.88 17.42
N SER A 550 -14.07 29.09 17.63
CA SER A 550 -15.33 29.28 18.37
C SER A 550 -16.49 28.55 17.71
N LYS A 551 -16.66 28.71 16.39
CA LYS A 551 -17.72 28.05 15.62
C LYS A 551 -17.59 26.54 15.61
N TRP A 552 -16.36 26.03 15.56
CA TRP A 552 -16.11 24.59 15.56
C TRP A 552 -16.63 23.95 16.85
N TYR A 553 -16.36 24.57 18.01
CA TYR A 553 -16.90 24.10 19.29
C TYR A 553 -18.44 24.25 19.37
N GLU A 554 -18.99 25.39 18.93
CA GLU A 554 -20.44 25.65 18.93
C GLU A 554 -21.24 24.67 18.06
N GLN A 555 -20.62 24.13 17.00
CA GLN A 555 -21.25 23.18 16.07
C GLN A 555 -21.08 21.70 16.47
N GLY A 556 -20.65 21.42 17.71
CA GLY A 556 -20.61 20.09 18.30
C GLY A 556 -19.19 19.53 18.53
N GLY A 557 -18.16 20.30 18.27
CA GLY A 557 -16.78 19.89 18.50
C GLY A 557 -16.44 19.60 19.97
N ASP A 558 -17.11 20.29 20.90
CA ASP A 558 -17.00 20.05 22.35
C ASP A 558 -17.41 18.62 22.74
N GLN A 559 -18.44 18.08 22.07
CA GLN A 559 -18.93 16.72 22.30
C GLN A 559 -17.92 15.67 21.83
N LEU A 560 -17.25 15.94 20.69
CA LEU A 560 -16.19 15.06 20.17
C LEU A 560 -14.99 15.03 21.12
N VAL A 561 -14.51 16.20 21.53
CA VAL A 561 -13.39 16.29 22.50
C VAL A 561 -13.72 15.53 23.79
N LYS A 562 -14.95 15.61 24.27
CA LYS A 562 -15.39 14.92 25.47
C LYS A 562 -15.40 13.40 25.28
N ALA A 563 -15.95 12.92 24.16
CA ALA A 563 -16.00 11.48 23.84
C ALA A 563 -14.60 10.88 23.80
N ILE A 564 -13.65 11.53 23.10
CA ILE A 564 -12.27 11.03 22.98
C ILE A 564 -11.53 11.06 24.34
N ARG A 565 -11.78 12.06 25.18
CA ARG A 565 -11.22 12.09 26.54
C ARG A 565 -11.74 10.97 27.43
N GLU A 566 -12.96 10.53 27.23
CA GLU A 566 -13.55 9.41 27.97
C GLU A 566 -12.90 8.09 27.54
N ASP A 567 -12.61 7.92 26.26
CA ASP A 567 -11.98 6.72 25.69
C ASP A 567 -10.45 6.65 25.90
N SER A 568 -9.81 7.80 26.12
CA SER A 568 -8.35 7.87 26.36
C SER A 568 -7.96 7.63 27.82
N ARG A 569 -8.93 7.38 28.74
CA ARG A 569 -8.71 7.08 30.16
C ARG A 569 -8.69 5.58 30.41
#